data_9fe6d4536ebfc740ec6cc3fc1ec55b51
#
_entry.id   9fe6d4536ebfc740ec6cc3fc1ec55b51
#
_cell.length_a   1.000
_cell.length_b   1.000
_cell.length_c   1.000
_cell.angle_alpha   90.00
_cell.angle_beta   90.00
_cell.angle_gamma   90.00
#
_symmetry.space_group_name_H-M   'P 1'
#
loop_
_entity.id
_entity.type
_entity.pdbx_description
1 polymer ?
#
loop_
_entity_poly.entity_id
_entity_poly.type
_entity_poly.pdbx_seq_one_letter_code
_entity_poly.pdbx_strand_id
1 'polypeptide(L)'
;MPRFAANLSMLYPRHDFLERFAAAAADGFEGVEYLFPYAYPAAELKARLDDHGLRQMLFNAAPGDWDKGERGLASLPGREAEFRRAIAQAIDYAQVLGNRHIHVMAGLLPAGADRIRHRETYLDNLAHAAREAAGAGLTVLIEPINNRDMPGFFLTRQDDAQAICREVGADNLQVQFDCYHCQIVEGDLATTLRRDIGNIGHVQIAGVPDRHEPDDDNEVNYPYLFELLDRLGYQGWIGCE
;
A
#
# COMPACT_ATOMS: atom_id res chain seq x y z
N MET A 1 21.84 -1.05 0.64
CA MET A 1 21.08 -2.30 0.89
C MET A 1 19.63 -1.95 1.19
N PRO A 2 18.66 -2.70 0.66
CA PRO A 2 17.25 -2.48 0.93
C PRO A 2 16.95 -2.53 2.44
N ARG A 3 15.96 -1.77 2.88
CA ARG A 3 15.40 -1.82 4.24
C ARG A 3 14.07 -2.53 4.16
N PHE A 4 13.85 -3.53 5.01
CA PHE A 4 12.65 -4.36 4.99
C PHE A 4 11.69 -4.00 6.13
N ALA A 5 10.39 -4.00 5.83
CA ALA A 5 9.31 -3.83 6.79
C ALA A 5 8.43 -5.10 6.80
N ALA A 6 8.14 -5.62 7.99
CA ALA A 6 7.24 -6.76 8.11
C ALA A 6 5.79 -6.31 7.96
N ASN A 7 5.02 -6.92 7.06
CA ASN A 7 3.57 -6.70 7.00
C ASN A 7 2.88 -7.54 8.07
N LEU A 8 2.51 -6.90 9.19
CA LEU A 8 1.91 -7.59 10.33
C LEU A 8 0.49 -8.12 10.09
N SER A 9 -0.14 -7.76 8.97
CA SER A 9 -1.41 -8.38 8.57
C SER A 9 -1.19 -9.74 7.92
N MET A 10 -0.02 -9.99 7.34
CA MET A 10 0.34 -11.20 6.61
C MET A 10 1.26 -12.12 7.43
N LEU A 11 2.31 -11.54 8.02
CA LEU A 11 3.30 -12.29 8.80
C LEU A 11 2.83 -12.57 10.23
N TYR A 12 3.40 -13.59 10.82
CA TYR A 12 3.15 -14.00 12.23
C TYR A 12 1.69 -14.42 12.53
N PRO A 13 1.01 -15.18 11.67
CA PRO A 13 -0.43 -15.48 11.82
C PRO A 13 -0.77 -16.29 13.08
N ARG A 14 0.23 -16.88 13.76
CA ARG A 14 0.07 -17.63 15.02
C ARG A 14 0.00 -16.77 16.27
N HIS A 15 0.30 -15.48 16.15
CA HIS A 15 0.26 -14.50 17.22
C HIS A 15 -0.96 -13.59 17.09
N ASP A 16 -1.50 -13.14 18.23
CA ASP A 16 -2.45 -12.04 18.22
C ASP A 16 -1.80 -10.78 17.67
N PHE A 17 -2.59 -9.92 17.02
CA PHE A 17 -2.04 -8.80 16.25
C PHE A 17 -1.06 -7.93 17.05
N LEU A 18 -1.40 -7.59 18.30
CA LEU A 18 -0.52 -6.77 19.14
C LEU A 18 0.78 -7.46 19.57
N GLU A 19 0.85 -8.78 19.49
CA GLU A 19 2.06 -9.57 19.79
C GLU A 19 3.01 -9.65 18.58
N ARG A 20 2.48 -9.42 17.36
CA ARG A 20 3.28 -9.47 16.13
C ARG A 20 4.37 -8.41 16.06
N PHE A 21 4.22 -7.29 16.78
CA PHE A 21 5.26 -6.27 16.90
C PHE A 21 6.51 -6.83 17.57
N ALA A 22 6.34 -7.56 18.68
CA ALA A 22 7.45 -8.23 19.37
C ALA A 22 8.11 -9.29 18.48
N ALA A 23 7.33 -10.09 17.76
CA ALA A 23 7.83 -11.12 16.86
C ALA A 23 8.66 -10.51 15.72
N ALA A 24 8.17 -9.45 15.08
CA ALA A 24 8.90 -8.76 14.01
C ALA A 24 10.22 -8.16 14.52
N ALA A 25 10.23 -7.54 15.70
CA ALA A 25 11.45 -7.02 16.30
C ALA A 25 12.44 -8.14 16.65
N ALA A 26 11.97 -9.29 17.14
CA ALA A 26 12.81 -10.45 17.44
C ALA A 26 13.48 -11.04 16.21
N ASP A 27 12.83 -10.97 15.04
CA ASP A 27 13.39 -11.39 13.75
C ASP A 27 14.27 -10.31 13.10
N GLY A 28 14.45 -9.16 13.77
CA GLY A 28 15.37 -8.11 13.33
C GLY A 28 14.78 -7.08 12.39
N PHE A 29 13.46 -7.04 12.20
CA PHE A 29 12.84 -5.94 11.47
C PHE A 29 12.93 -4.63 12.27
N GLU A 30 13.20 -3.53 11.57
CA GLU A 30 13.17 -2.17 12.12
C GLU A 30 11.91 -1.40 11.69
N GLY A 31 11.23 -1.87 10.66
CA GLY A 31 10.02 -1.31 10.12
C GLY A 31 8.88 -2.32 10.08
N VAL A 32 7.66 -1.83 10.25
CA VAL A 32 6.45 -2.63 10.10
C VAL A 32 5.40 -1.89 9.29
N GLU A 33 4.52 -2.65 8.66
CA GLU A 33 3.32 -2.17 8.00
C GLU A 33 2.15 -3.12 8.28
N TYR A 34 0.95 -2.68 8.05
CA TYR A 34 -0.26 -3.51 8.17
C TYR A 34 -1.44 -2.86 7.45
N LEU A 35 -2.49 -3.64 7.18
CA LEU A 35 -3.62 -3.15 6.39
C LEU A 35 -4.42 -2.08 7.14
N PHE A 36 -5.09 -2.43 8.23
CA PHE A 36 -6.04 -1.54 8.90
C PHE A 36 -5.79 -1.45 10.41
N PRO A 37 -5.38 -0.27 10.92
CA PRO A 37 -5.10 -0.08 12.35
C PRO A 37 -6.35 0.10 13.22
N TYR A 38 -7.51 0.32 12.64
CA TYR A 38 -8.68 0.96 13.26
C TYR A 38 -9.40 0.14 14.34
N ALA A 39 -9.05 -1.14 14.50
CA ALA A 39 -9.52 -1.96 15.61
C ALA A 39 -8.88 -1.60 16.97
N TYR A 40 -7.78 -0.83 16.95
CA TYR A 40 -7.01 -0.46 18.13
C TYR A 40 -6.84 1.06 18.19
N PRO A 41 -6.83 1.68 19.39
CA PRO A 41 -6.46 3.08 19.52
C PRO A 41 -5.04 3.36 18.97
N ALA A 42 -4.87 4.46 18.24
CA ALA A 42 -3.55 4.79 17.67
C ALA A 42 -2.44 4.90 18.72
N ALA A 43 -2.76 5.41 19.92
CA ALA A 43 -1.81 5.48 21.04
C ALA A 43 -1.34 4.10 21.52
N GLU A 44 -2.19 3.08 21.48
CA GLU A 44 -1.82 1.71 21.84
C GLU A 44 -0.85 1.12 20.82
N LEU A 45 -1.13 1.30 19.52
CA LEU A 45 -0.22 0.88 18.45
C LEU A 45 1.11 1.62 18.53
N LYS A 46 1.09 2.93 18.83
CA LYS A 46 2.30 3.71 19.04
C LYS A 46 3.14 3.17 20.21
N ALA A 47 2.50 2.81 21.33
CA ALA A 47 3.21 2.20 22.45
C ALA A 47 3.90 0.88 22.04
N ARG A 48 3.24 0.01 21.24
CA ARG A 48 3.87 -1.21 20.73
C ARG A 48 5.08 -0.93 19.83
N LEU A 49 4.99 0.08 18.96
CA LEU A 49 6.13 0.50 18.14
C LEU A 49 7.30 0.95 19.02
N ASP A 50 7.04 1.80 20.04
CA ASP A 50 8.06 2.34 20.91
C ASP A 50 8.70 1.26 21.80
N ASP A 51 7.89 0.37 22.39
CA ASP A 51 8.35 -0.72 23.26
C ASP A 51 9.35 -1.67 22.54
N HIS A 52 9.21 -1.80 21.22
CA HIS A 52 10.03 -2.70 20.40
C HIS A 52 11.00 -1.99 19.45
N GLY A 53 11.09 -0.65 19.52
CA GLY A 53 11.99 0.13 18.66
C GLY A 53 11.64 0.08 17.19
N LEU A 54 10.38 -0.19 16.85
CA LEU A 54 9.88 -0.32 15.48
C LEU A 54 9.37 1.01 14.92
N ARG A 55 9.38 1.12 13.61
CA ARG A 55 8.88 2.27 12.87
C ARG A 55 7.69 1.85 12.02
N GLN A 56 6.58 2.60 12.08
CA GLN A 56 5.46 2.43 11.15
C GLN A 56 5.82 2.95 9.77
N MET A 57 5.70 2.12 8.74
CA MET A 57 6.00 2.52 7.36
C MET A 57 4.75 2.88 6.58
N LEU A 58 3.72 2.04 6.62
CA LEU A 58 2.53 2.13 5.81
C LEU A 58 1.33 1.50 6.54
N PHE A 59 0.14 2.06 6.33
CA PHE A 59 -1.14 1.39 6.53
C PHE A 59 -2.17 1.94 5.54
N ASN A 60 -3.31 1.24 5.41
CA ASN A 60 -4.35 1.62 4.47
C ASN A 60 -5.43 2.50 5.14
N ALA A 61 -5.93 3.50 4.42
CA ALA A 61 -7.18 4.16 4.77
C ALA A 61 -8.32 3.12 4.82
N ALA A 62 -9.33 3.38 5.66
CA ALA A 62 -10.43 2.43 5.84
C ALA A 62 -11.10 2.10 4.49
N PRO A 63 -11.25 0.81 4.14
CA PRO A 63 -11.65 0.34 2.81
C PRO A 63 -13.17 0.26 2.61
N GLY A 64 -13.97 0.70 3.57
CA GLY A 64 -15.38 0.36 3.71
C GLY A 64 -15.56 -0.87 4.61
N ASP A 65 -16.63 -1.62 4.40
CA ASP A 65 -16.96 -2.83 5.16
C ASP A 65 -16.21 -4.04 4.58
N TRP A 66 -15.01 -4.28 5.10
CA TRP A 66 -14.13 -5.36 4.64
C TRP A 66 -14.77 -6.75 4.77
N ASP A 67 -15.52 -6.98 5.85
CA ASP A 67 -16.16 -8.28 6.13
C ASP A 67 -17.31 -8.57 5.16
N LYS A 68 -17.92 -7.52 4.60
CA LYS A 68 -18.90 -7.63 3.52
C LYS A 68 -18.29 -7.63 2.12
N GLY A 69 -16.98 -7.68 2.02
CA GLY A 69 -16.28 -7.78 0.74
C GLY A 69 -15.94 -6.45 0.09
N GLU A 70 -16.09 -5.31 0.76
CA GLU A 70 -15.61 -4.03 0.23
C GLU A 70 -14.08 -4.00 0.22
N ARG A 71 -13.50 -3.39 -0.81
CA ARG A 71 -12.04 -3.38 -1.05
C ARG A 71 -11.53 -1.98 -1.43
N GLY A 72 -12.10 -0.95 -0.80
CA GLY A 72 -11.77 0.44 -1.06
C GLY A 72 -12.97 1.26 -1.50
N LEU A 73 -12.87 2.57 -1.31
CA LEU A 73 -13.94 3.53 -1.53
C LEU A 73 -13.60 4.55 -2.63
N ALA A 74 -12.33 4.64 -3.00
CA ALA A 74 -11.83 5.79 -3.71
C ALA A 74 -12.41 5.97 -5.11
N SER A 75 -12.76 4.87 -5.81
CA SER A 75 -13.37 4.94 -7.14
C SER A 75 -14.90 4.83 -7.14
N LEU A 76 -15.57 4.83 -5.98
CA LEU A 76 -17.01 4.52 -5.87
C LEU A 76 -17.87 5.78 -5.87
N PRO A 77 -18.62 6.08 -6.97
CA PRO A 77 -19.54 7.20 -7.00
C PRO A 77 -20.63 7.08 -5.93
N GLY A 78 -20.90 8.20 -5.22
CA GLY A 78 -21.87 8.26 -4.13
C GLY A 78 -21.31 7.89 -2.75
N ARG A 79 -20.03 7.48 -2.66
CA ARG A 79 -19.33 7.16 -1.41
C ARG A 79 -18.29 8.21 -1.01
N GLU A 80 -18.27 9.38 -1.67
CA GLU A 80 -17.24 10.41 -1.49
C GLU A 80 -17.18 10.93 -0.06
N ALA A 81 -18.33 11.11 0.59
CA ALA A 81 -18.39 11.58 1.99
C ALA A 81 -17.79 10.56 2.97
N GLU A 82 -17.97 9.27 2.71
CA GLU A 82 -17.38 8.18 3.50
C GLU A 82 -15.88 8.10 3.26
N PHE A 83 -15.46 8.18 2.01
CA PHE A 83 -14.05 8.25 1.64
C PHE A 83 -13.33 9.39 2.36
N ARG A 84 -13.91 10.60 2.37
CA ARG A 84 -13.32 11.76 3.06
C ARG A 84 -13.16 11.53 4.56
N ARG A 85 -14.12 10.88 5.21
CA ARG A 85 -13.99 10.51 6.63
C ARG A 85 -12.88 9.49 6.86
N ALA A 86 -12.75 8.51 5.96
CA ALA A 86 -11.68 7.51 6.02
C ALA A 86 -10.29 8.16 5.88
N ILE A 87 -10.14 9.15 4.98
CA ILE A 87 -8.88 9.91 4.83
C ILE A 87 -8.58 10.73 6.08
N ALA A 88 -9.55 11.46 6.64
CA ALA A 88 -9.35 12.23 7.85
C ALA A 88 -8.90 11.33 9.02
N GLN A 89 -9.56 10.19 9.22
CA GLN A 89 -9.18 9.20 10.23
C GLN A 89 -7.76 8.66 9.99
N ALA A 90 -7.41 8.36 8.74
CA ALA A 90 -6.08 7.85 8.42
C ALA A 90 -4.99 8.91 8.71
N ILE A 91 -5.24 10.18 8.43
CA ILE A 91 -4.32 11.28 8.76
C ILE A 91 -4.12 11.38 10.28
N ASP A 92 -5.20 11.32 11.07
CA ASP A 92 -5.12 11.36 12.54
C ASP A 92 -4.25 10.20 13.09
N TYR A 93 -4.44 8.98 12.56
CA TYR A 93 -3.63 7.82 12.94
C TYR A 93 -2.17 7.99 12.52
N ALA A 94 -1.92 8.44 11.30
CA ALA A 94 -0.55 8.62 10.79
C ALA A 94 0.25 9.64 11.61
N GLN A 95 -0.39 10.72 12.08
CA GLN A 95 0.24 11.70 12.95
C GLN A 95 0.68 11.10 14.30
N VAL A 96 -0.12 10.22 14.88
CA VAL A 96 0.22 9.54 16.14
C VAL A 96 1.30 8.47 15.91
N LEU A 97 1.17 7.66 14.86
CA LEU A 97 2.09 6.56 14.57
C LEU A 97 3.43 7.04 13.99
N GLY A 98 3.46 8.23 13.39
CA GLY A 98 4.67 8.83 12.83
C GLY A 98 5.07 8.29 11.46
N ASN A 99 4.20 7.56 10.76
CA ASN A 99 4.45 7.14 9.38
C ASN A 99 4.19 8.27 8.38
N ARG A 100 4.73 8.11 7.18
CA ARG A 100 4.59 9.09 6.10
C ARG A 100 3.68 8.66 4.96
N HIS A 101 3.34 7.38 4.89
CA HIS A 101 2.57 6.82 3.79
C HIS A 101 1.21 6.32 4.26
N ILE A 102 0.18 6.64 3.49
CA ILE A 102 -1.17 6.10 3.62
C ILE A 102 -1.55 5.51 2.26
N HIS A 103 -1.85 4.21 2.22
CA HIS A 103 -2.37 3.58 1.02
C HIS A 103 -3.88 3.80 0.92
N VAL A 104 -4.35 4.10 -0.29
CA VAL A 104 -5.76 4.34 -0.61
C VAL A 104 -6.23 3.31 -1.63
N MET A 105 -6.98 2.34 -1.17
CA MET A 105 -7.53 1.28 -2.02
C MET A 105 -8.59 1.83 -2.99
N ALA A 106 -8.44 1.47 -4.28
CA ALA A 106 -9.31 1.97 -5.35
C ALA A 106 -10.77 1.52 -5.19
N GLY A 107 -11.00 0.27 -4.84
CA GLY A 107 -12.33 -0.34 -4.75
C GLY A 107 -12.65 -1.30 -5.89
N LEU A 108 -13.75 -2.04 -5.73
CA LEU A 108 -14.24 -2.98 -6.72
C LEU A 108 -15.23 -2.30 -7.67
N LEU A 109 -15.12 -2.58 -8.97
CA LEU A 109 -16.12 -2.18 -9.95
C LEU A 109 -17.31 -3.14 -9.91
N PRO A 110 -18.53 -2.65 -9.65
CA PRO A 110 -19.73 -3.45 -9.81
C PRO A 110 -19.91 -3.94 -11.27
N ALA A 111 -20.55 -5.08 -11.45
CA ALA A 111 -20.87 -5.57 -12.79
C ALA A 111 -21.69 -4.52 -13.57
N GLY A 112 -21.27 -4.19 -14.78
CA GLY A 112 -21.93 -3.19 -15.63
C GLY A 112 -21.69 -1.73 -15.22
N ALA A 113 -20.75 -1.47 -14.30
CA ALA A 113 -20.43 -0.12 -13.87
C ALA A 113 -19.89 0.75 -15.01
N ASP A 114 -20.25 2.02 -15.01
CA ASP A 114 -19.65 3.03 -15.88
C ASP A 114 -18.21 3.34 -15.43
N ARG A 115 -17.23 2.73 -16.08
CA ARG A 115 -15.81 2.89 -15.74
C ARG A 115 -15.34 4.35 -15.87
N ILE A 116 -15.92 5.15 -16.76
CA ILE A 116 -15.55 6.56 -16.92
C ILE A 116 -15.95 7.33 -15.66
N ARG A 117 -17.19 7.17 -15.23
CA ARG A 117 -17.68 7.81 -14.00
C ARG A 117 -16.89 7.38 -12.76
N HIS A 118 -16.54 6.10 -12.66
CA HIS A 118 -15.69 5.61 -11.55
C HIS A 118 -14.30 6.24 -11.58
N ARG A 119 -13.73 6.44 -12.78
CA ARG A 119 -12.44 7.08 -12.96
C ARG A 119 -12.48 8.56 -12.56
N GLU A 120 -13.49 9.30 -12.97
CA GLU A 120 -13.69 10.71 -12.56
C GLU A 120 -13.78 10.82 -11.04
N THR A 121 -14.61 9.98 -10.40
CA THR A 121 -14.71 9.92 -8.93
C THR A 121 -13.36 9.60 -8.28
N TYR A 122 -12.59 8.68 -8.86
CA TYR A 122 -11.28 8.30 -8.35
C TYR A 122 -10.31 9.48 -8.38
N LEU A 123 -10.23 10.20 -9.49
CA LEU A 123 -9.36 11.39 -9.64
C LEU A 123 -9.72 12.48 -8.63
N ASP A 124 -11.02 12.80 -8.49
CA ASP A 124 -11.50 13.81 -7.54
C ASP A 124 -11.19 13.43 -6.08
N ASN A 125 -11.40 12.18 -5.72
CA ASN A 125 -11.12 11.66 -4.39
C ASN A 125 -9.62 11.63 -4.10
N LEU A 126 -8.78 11.25 -5.06
CA LEU A 126 -7.32 11.28 -4.89
C LEU A 126 -6.79 12.70 -4.78
N ALA A 127 -7.30 13.65 -5.57
CA ALA A 127 -6.95 15.05 -5.44
C ALA A 127 -7.32 15.62 -4.06
N HIS A 128 -8.48 15.22 -3.52
CA HIS A 128 -8.87 15.55 -2.15
C HIS A 128 -7.92 14.92 -1.12
N ALA A 129 -7.66 13.61 -1.22
CA ALA A 129 -6.80 12.89 -0.28
C ALA A 129 -5.38 13.47 -0.26
N ALA A 130 -4.79 13.72 -1.44
CA ALA A 130 -3.45 14.30 -1.56
C ALA A 130 -3.39 15.70 -0.91
N ARG A 131 -4.39 16.56 -1.13
CA ARG A 131 -4.44 17.89 -0.53
C ARG A 131 -4.53 17.84 1.00
N GLU A 132 -5.41 17.01 1.56
CA GLU A 132 -5.55 16.88 3.02
C GLU A 132 -4.27 16.28 3.64
N ALA A 133 -3.70 15.25 3.01
CA ALA A 133 -2.47 14.60 3.45
C ALA A 133 -1.26 15.54 3.39
N ALA A 134 -1.17 16.42 2.39
CA ALA A 134 -0.08 17.39 2.26
C ALA A 134 0.03 18.31 3.47
N GLY A 135 -1.11 18.74 4.04
CA GLY A 135 -1.16 19.56 5.26
C GLY A 135 -0.54 18.88 6.49
N ALA A 136 -0.48 17.55 6.50
CA ALA A 136 0.14 16.73 7.54
C ALA A 136 1.53 16.21 7.16
N GLY A 137 2.07 16.58 6.00
CA GLY A 137 3.37 16.09 5.49
C GLY A 137 3.36 14.62 5.08
N LEU A 138 2.19 14.11 4.67
CA LEU A 138 1.98 12.72 4.30
C LEU A 138 1.90 12.53 2.79
N THR A 139 2.32 11.36 2.33
CA THR A 139 2.18 10.89 0.95
C THR A 139 1.04 9.89 0.86
N VAL A 140 0.18 10.06 -0.12
CA VAL A 140 -0.88 9.12 -0.47
C VAL A 140 -0.33 8.14 -1.51
N LEU A 141 -0.55 6.86 -1.29
CA LEU A 141 -0.17 5.80 -2.21
C LEU A 141 -1.40 5.17 -2.85
N ILE A 142 -1.28 4.83 -4.13
CA ILE A 142 -2.23 4.01 -4.87
C ILE A 142 -1.53 2.77 -5.39
N GLU A 143 -2.23 1.65 -5.41
CA GLU A 143 -1.64 0.35 -5.74
C GLU A 143 -2.43 -0.35 -6.84
N PRO A 144 -1.78 -0.77 -7.92
CA PRO A 144 -2.34 -1.74 -8.86
C PRO A 144 -2.36 -3.14 -8.26
N ILE A 145 -3.55 -3.71 -8.10
CA ILE A 145 -3.76 -5.05 -7.52
C ILE A 145 -4.25 -6.01 -8.60
N ASN A 146 -3.72 -7.23 -8.63
CA ASN A 146 -4.07 -8.25 -9.62
C ASN A 146 -5.51 -8.74 -9.47
N ASN A 147 -6.15 -9.08 -10.61
CA ASN A 147 -7.51 -9.59 -10.64
C ASN A 147 -7.66 -11.07 -10.28
N ARG A 148 -6.55 -11.81 -10.09
CA ARG A 148 -6.59 -13.20 -9.62
C ARG A 148 -6.99 -13.23 -8.14
N ASP A 149 -6.36 -12.36 -7.33
CA ASP A 149 -6.60 -12.30 -5.89
C ASP A 149 -7.79 -11.37 -5.54
N MET A 150 -7.98 -10.32 -6.37
CA MET A 150 -9.02 -9.33 -6.13
C MET A 150 -9.84 -9.06 -7.40
N PRO A 151 -10.74 -9.99 -7.78
CA PRO A 151 -11.57 -9.88 -8.98
C PRO A 151 -12.39 -8.58 -8.99
N GLY A 152 -12.31 -7.85 -10.11
CA GLY A 152 -13.04 -6.59 -10.28
C GLY A 152 -12.38 -5.36 -9.64
N PHE A 153 -11.16 -5.46 -9.12
CA PHE A 153 -10.46 -4.30 -8.61
C PHE A 153 -10.26 -3.24 -9.69
N PHE A 154 -10.51 -1.96 -9.33
CA PHE A 154 -10.54 -0.87 -10.31
C PHE A 154 -9.17 -0.60 -10.95
N LEU A 155 -8.12 -0.54 -10.14
CA LEU A 155 -6.75 -0.22 -10.57
C LEU A 155 -5.89 -1.48 -10.60
N THR A 156 -5.44 -1.91 -11.80
CA THR A 156 -4.76 -3.20 -11.94
C THR A 156 -3.42 -3.13 -12.67
N ARG A 157 -3.07 -1.98 -13.25
CA ARG A 157 -1.86 -1.82 -14.07
C ARG A 157 -1.01 -0.64 -13.62
N GLN A 158 0.31 -0.80 -13.69
CA GLN A 158 1.27 0.25 -13.33
C GLN A 158 1.14 1.49 -14.24
N ASP A 159 0.95 1.29 -15.54
CA ASP A 159 0.75 2.39 -16.48
C ASP A 159 -0.48 3.24 -16.15
N ASP A 160 -1.59 2.60 -15.75
CA ASP A 160 -2.81 3.30 -15.32
C ASP A 160 -2.57 4.10 -14.03
N ALA A 161 -1.86 3.52 -13.04
CA ALA A 161 -1.52 4.21 -11.80
C ALA A 161 -0.66 5.44 -12.06
N GLN A 162 0.38 5.31 -12.88
CA GLN A 162 1.24 6.43 -13.26
C GLN A 162 0.47 7.51 -14.04
N ALA A 163 -0.46 7.13 -14.92
CA ALA A 163 -1.31 8.06 -15.64
C ALA A 163 -2.23 8.84 -14.69
N ILE A 164 -2.82 8.15 -13.70
CA ILE A 164 -3.67 8.76 -12.66
C ILE A 164 -2.86 9.75 -11.82
N CYS A 165 -1.67 9.38 -11.35
CA CYS A 165 -0.80 10.28 -10.59
C CYS A 165 -0.48 11.57 -11.38
N ARG A 166 -0.12 11.42 -12.67
CA ARG A 166 0.16 12.59 -13.55
C ARG A 166 -1.07 13.47 -13.75
N GLU A 167 -2.25 12.89 -13.89
CA GLU A 167 -3.50 13.64 -14.13
C GLU A 167 -3.96 14.38 -12.88
N VAL A 168 -3.84 13.77 -11.70
CA VAL A 168 -4.10 14.44 -10.41
C VAL A 168 -3.08 15.55 -10.16
N GLY A 169 -1.81 15.34 -10.54
CA GLY A 169 -0.76 16.36 -10.52
C GLY A 169 -0.33 16.80 -9.12
N ALA A 170 -0.52 15.93 -8.11
CA ALA A 170 -0.11 16.21 -6.73
C ALA A 170 1.25 15.55 -6.44
N ASP A 171 2.23 16.32 -5.97
CA ASP A 171 3.60 15.83 -5.69
C ASP A 171 3.64 14.74 -4.59
N ASN A 172 2.64 14.70 -3.72
CA ASN A 172 2.50 13.73 -2.64
C ASN A 172 1.51 12.60 -2.97
N LEU A 173 1.22 12.36 -4.25
CA LEU A 173 0.49 11.17 -4.73
C LEU A 173 1.46 10.30 -5.51
N GLN A 174 1.76 9.11 -4.99
CA GLN A 174 2.75 8.19 -5.55
C GLN A 174 2.19 6.78 -5.68
N VAL A 175 2.93 5.91 -6.34
CA VAL A 175 2.55 4.51 -6.54
C VAL A 175 3.21 3.63 -5.48
N GLN A 176 2.43 2.73 -4.88
CA GLN A 176 2.87 1.54 -4.20
C GLN A 176 3.11 0.47 -5.26
N PHE A 177 4.37 0.08 -5.42
CA PHE A 177 4.76 -0.91 -6.40
C PHE A 177 4.92 -2.28 -5.72
N ASP A 178 3.90 -3.09 -5.80
CA ASP A 178 3.97 -4.47 -5.35
C ASP A 178 4.50 -5.36 -6.50
N CYS A 179 5.66 -5.96 -6.29
CA CYS A 179 6.30 -6.85 -7.27
C CYS A 179 5.46 -8.09 -7.57
N TYR A 180 4.75 -8.62 -6.56
CA TYR A 180 3.85 -9.77 -6.73
C TYR A 180 2.69 -9.44 -7.64
N HIS A 181 1.97 -8.36 -7.37
CA HIS A 181 0.83 -7.95 -8.21
C HIS A 181 1.27 -7.58 -9.62
N CYS A 182 2.36 -6.85 -9.76
CA CYS A 182 2.89 -6.45 -11.07
C CYS A 182 3.33 -7.66 -11.90
N GLN A 183 4.02 -8.65 -11.28
CA GLN A 183 4.45 -9.86 -11.98
C GLN A 183 3.28 -10.64 -12.57
N ILE A 184 2.19 -10.78 -11.82
CA ILE A 184 0.99 -11.53 -12.26
C ILE A 184 0.27 -10.84 -13.43
N VAL A 185 0.22 -9.50 -13.43
CA VAL A 185 -0.56 -8.75 -14.41
C VAL A 185 0.25 -8.37 -15.65
N GLU A 186 1.48 -7.94 -15.47
CA GLU A 186 2.28 -7.27 -16.50
C GLU A 186 3.63 -7.94 -16.72
N GLY A 187 4.25 -8.48 -15.67
CA GLY A 187 5.64 -8.92 -15.73
C GLY A 187 6.61 -7.75 -15.94
N ASP A 188 7.78 -8.04 -16.51
CA ASP A 188 8.81 -7.05 -16.87
C ASP A 188 9.13 -6.03 -15.76
N LEU A 189 9.22 -6.54 -14.51
CA LEU A 189 9.40 -5.74 -13.30
C LEU A 189 10.58 -4.77 -13.39
N ALA A 190 11.70 -5.26 -13.93
CA ALA A 190 12.93 -4.47 -14.00
C ALA A 190 12.80 -3.24 -14.92
N THR A 191 12.11 -3.36 -16.04
CA THR A 191 11.88 -2.25 -16.97
C THR A 191 10.92 -1.25 -16.36
N THR A 192 9.84 -1.73 -15.73
CA THR A 192 8.85 -0.90 -15.05
C THR A 192 9.47 -0.12 -13.90
N LEU A 193 10.26 -0.77 -13.04
CA LEU A 193 11.00 -0.10 -11.95
C LEU A 193 11.94 0.99 -12.49
N ARG A 194 12.71 0.72 -13.54
CA ARG A 194 13.61 1.74 -14.14
C ARG A 194 12.86 2.95 -14.68
N ARG A 195 11.71 2.72 -15.29
CA ARG A 195 10.89 3.78 -15.86
C ARG A 195 10.23 4.64 -14.80
N ASP A 196 9.72 4.01 -13.74
CA ASP A 196 8.76 4.64 -12.83
C ASP A 196 9.32 4.96 -11.44
N ILE A 197 10.59 4.62 -11.15
CA ILE A 197 11.19 4.73 -9.80
C ILE A 197 11.03 6.13 -9.18
N GLY A 198 11.01 7.18 -9.98
CA GLY A 198 10.85 8.55 -9.52
C GLY A 198 9.48 8.87 -8.90
N ASN A 199 8.47 8.01 -9.15
CA ASN A 199 7.12 8.16 -8.58
C ASN A 199 6.67 6.91 -7.81
N ILE A 200 7.59 6.05 -7.38
CA ILE A 200 7.33 4.91 -6.51
C ILE A 200 7.64 5.33 -5.07
N GLY A 201 6.61 5.45 -4.24
CA GLY A 201 6.74 5.82 -2.83
C GLY A 201 7.02 4.64 -1.91
N HIS A 202 6.57 3.44 -2.27
CA HIS A 202 6.75 2.22 -1.50
C HIS A 202 6.84 1.01 -2.42
N VAL A 203 7.60 -0.01 -2.01
CA VAL A 203 7.74 -1.28 -2.73
C VAL A 203 7.26 -2.40 -1.82
N GLN A 204 6.57 -3.40 -2.39
CA GLN A 204 6.21 -4.63 -1.69
C GLN A 204 6.65 -5.86 -2.46
N ILE A 205 6.85 -6.96 -1.74
CA ILE A 205 7.29 -8.24 -2.27
C ILE A 205 6.54 -9.40 -1.62
N ALA A 206 6.25 -10.41 -2.43
CA ALA A 206 5.84 -11.76 -2.01
C ALA A 206 6.27 -12.77 -3.08
N GLY A 207 6.34 -14.04 -2.73
CA GLY A 207 6.65 -15.11 -3.68
C GLY A 207 5.55 -15.29 -4.73
N VAL A 208 5.90 -15.45 -6.00
CA VAL A 208 4.97 -15.69 -7.11
C VAL A 208 5.17 -17.14 -7.58
N PRO A 209 4.10 -17.94 -7.79
CA PRO A 209 2.70 -17.54 -7.94
C PRO A 209 1.85 -17.54 -6.64
N ASP A 210 2.27 -18.15 -5.55
CA ASP A 210 1.41 -18.57 -4.44
C ASP A 210 1.35 -17.58 -3.26
N ARG A 211 1.99 -16.41 -3.39
CA ARG A 211 2.04 -15.33 -2.39
C ARG A 211 2.56 -15.79 -1.02
N HIS A 212 3.68 -16.49 -1.04
CA HIS A 212 4.42 -16.93 0.15
C HIS A 212 5.74 -16.13 0.29
N GLU A 213 6.62 -16.57 1.18
CA GLU A 213 7.95 -15.99 1.33
C GLU A 213 8.70 -16.02 -0.02
N PRO A 214 9.46 -14.95 -0.36
CA PRO A 214 10.20 -14.87 -1.63
C PRO A 214 11.50 -15.71 -1.59
N ASP A 215 11.36 -17.00 -1.40
CA ASP A 215 12.43 -18.00 -1.37
C ASP A 215 12.90 -18.41 -2.78
N ASP A 216 13.64 -19.53 -2.88
CA ASP A 216 14.17 -20.03 -4.15
C ASP A 216 13.09 -20.69 -5.03
N ASP A 217 11.90 -21.02 -4.49
CA ASP A 217 10.78 -21.64 -5.21
C ASP A 217 9.75 -20.61 -5.65
N ASN A 218 10.20 -19.55 -6.33
CA ASN A 218 9.34 -18.54 -6.94
C ASN A 218 9.87 -18.08 -8.30
N GLU A 219 9.01 -17.49 -9.13
CA GLU A 219 9.38 -17.08 -10.49
C GLU A 219 10.07 -15.71 -10.57
N VAL A 220 10.24 -14.98 -9.44
CA VAL A 220 10.84 -13.65 -9.39
C VAL A 220 12.25 -13.73 -8.81
N ASN A 221 13.24 -13.23 -9.54
CA ASN A 221 14.61 -13.13 -9.03
C ASN A 221 14.75 -11.89 -8.12
N TYR A 222 14.37 -12.02 -6.84
CA TYR A 222 14.43 -10.93 -5.87
C TYR A 222 15.84 -10.40 -5.60
N PRO A 223 16.90 -11.22 -5.49
CA PRO A 223 18.28 -10.72 -5.39
C PRO A 223 18.62 -9.70 -6.49
N TYR A 224 18.27 -10.01 -7.74
CA TYR A 224 18.46 -9.10 -8.87
C TYR A 224 17.65 -7.80 -8.72
N LEU A 225 16.39 -7.88 -8.27
CA LEU A 225 15.54 -6.70 -8.07
C LEU A 225 16.06 -5.82 -6.93
N PHE A 226 16.56 -6.39 -5.84
CA PHE A 226 17.16 -5.62 -4.74
C PHE A 226 18.41 -4.87 -5.18
N GLU A 227 19.30 -5.52 -5.94
CA GLU A 227 20.45 -4.84 -6.54
C GLU A 227 20.01 -3.75 -7.53
N LEU A 228 18.92 -3.96 -8.27
CA LEU A 228 18.38 -2.96 -9.19
C LEU A 228 17.87 -1.74 -8.42
N LEU A 229 17.10 -1.93 -7.36
CA LEU A 229 16.60 -0.85 -6.51
C LEU A 229 17.75 -0.02 -5.89
N ASP A 230 18.82 -0.69 -5.42
CA ASP A 230 20.03 -0.01 -4.95
C ASP A 230 20.69 0.83 -6.06
N ARG A 231 20.83 0.28 -7.28
CA ARG A 231 21.38 1.00 -8.43
C ARG A 231 20.52 2.18 -8.88
N LEU A 232 19.20 2.07 -8.73
CA LEU A 232 18.25 3.15 -9.02
C LEU A 232 18.20 4.21 -7.91
N GLY A 233 18.90 3.98 -6.79
CA GLY A 233 18.95 4.92 -5.67
C GLY A 233 17.68 4.94 -4.81
N TYR A 234 16.88 3.86 -4.82
CA TYR A 234 15.69 3.76 -3.99
C TYR A 234 16.05 3.83 -2.50
N GLN A 235 15.49 4.78 -1.77
CA GLN A 235 15.76 5.01 -0.35
C GLN A 235 14.59 4.63 0.56
N GLY A 236 13.54 4.09 -0.03
CA GLY A 236 12.34 3.65 0.70
C GLY A 236 12.52 2.33 1.44
N TRP A 237 11.42 1.81 1.92
CA TRP A 237 11.32 0.49 2.55
C TRP A 237 10.67 -0.49 1.60
N ILE A 238 10.93 -1.77 1.82
CA ILE A 238 10.32 -2.88 1.09
C ILE A 238 9.44 -3.64 2.08
N GLY A 239 8.13 -3.62 1.87
CA GLY A 239 7.16 -4.40 2.63
C GLY A 239 7.24 -5.87 2.27
N CYS A 240 7.32 -6.74 3.28
CA CYS A 240 7.31 -8.20 3.12
C CYS A 240 5.92 -8.73 3.44
N GLU A 241 5.28 -9.40 2.46
CA GLU A 241 3.93 -9.94 2.56
C GLU A 241 3.88 -11.47 2.39
#